data_568c7273131ee4a872e125ca8eb70579
#
_entry.id   568c7273131ee4a872e125ca8eb70579
#
_cell.length_a   1.000
_cell.length_b   1.000
_cell.length_c   1.000
_cell.angle_alpha   90.00
_cell.angle_beta   90.00
_cell.angle_gamma   90.00
#
_symmetry.space_group_name_H-M   'P 1'
#
loop_
_entity.id
_entity.type
_entity.pdbx_description
1 polymer ?
#
loop_
_entity_poly.entity_id
_entity_poly.type
_entity_poly.pdbx_seq_one_letter_code
_entity_poly.pdbx_strand_id
1 'polypeptide(L)'
;LHVRSRRQRQMCIRDRTKVEGSGGLVSVDTCKEQMIYEIHNPKAYLTPDATADFSKVTFRQVGENQVRAEHARTHGRPETLKVSVGYKDCFIGEGEISYGGSNCMARAELAAEILEKRIELTGIELEEYRTDFIGCNSLYRDAISKEIGSGTPCEVRLRAAGRTKDRKNAVLLANEVEALYTNGPAGGGGAVKRVSEIVSVCSIFVPRDAVEAKVTFREV
;
A
#
# COMPACT_ATOMS: atom_id res chain seq x y z
N LEU A 1 35.08 10.79 -25.15
CA LEU A 1 34.22 9.88 -24.31
C LEU A 1 34.76 9.73 -22.89
N HIS A 2 36.06 9.70 -22.65
CA HIS A 2 36.66 9.56 -21.31
C HIS A 2 36.53 10.80 -20.42
N VAL A 3 36.44 11.99 -20.98
CA VAL A 3 36.30 13.25 -20.20
C VAL A 3 34.90 13.40 -19.59
N ARG A 4 33.81 12.88 -20.23
CA ARG A 4 32.48 12.86 -19.70
C ARG A 4 32.29 11.93 -18.49
N SER A 5 33.00 10.78 -18.47
CA SER A 5 32.90 9.82 -17.37
C SER A 5 33.53 10.32 -16.07
N ARG A 6 34.62 11.11 -16.15
CA ARG A 6 35.26 11.73 -14.97
C ARG A 6 34.40 12.84 -14.36
N ARG A 7 33.72 13.67 -15.17
CA ARG A 7 32.78 14.70 -14.67
C ARG A 7 31.54 14.09 -14.04
N GLN A 8 31.02 12.98 -14.57
CA GLN A 8 29.87 12.29 -13.94
C GLN A 8 30.20 11.68 -12.56
N ARG A 9 31.44 11.25 -12.32
CA ARG A 9 31.91 10.75 -11.02
C ARG A 9 32.03 11.84 -9.93
N GLN A 10 32.17 13.11 -10.32
CA GLN A 10 32.26 14.24 -9.39
C GLN A 10 30.94 14.93 -9.08
N MET A 11 29.85 14.62 -9.79
CA MET A 11 28.55 15.26 -9.60
C MET A 11 27.55 14.36 -8.89
N CYS A 12 27.89 13.89 -7.70
CA CYS A 12 26.92 13.37 -6.74
C CYS A 12 26.18 14.50 -5.99
N ILE A 13 25.94 15.62 -6.66
CA ILE A 13 25.27 16.80 -6.12
C ILE A 13 24.06 17.09 -7.00
N ARG A 14 22.88 17.18 -6.38
CA ARG A 14 21.62 17.56 -7.05
C ARG A 14 20.83 18.51 -6.20
N ASP A 15 20.38 19.59 -6.80
CA ASP A 15 19.42 20.49 -6.18
C ASP A 15 17.98 20.06 -6.54
N ARG A 16 17.13 20.05 -5.55
CA ARG A 16 15.68 19.84 -5.66
C ARG A 16 14.98 21.15 -5.43
N THR A 17 14.12 21.51 -6.35
CA THR A 17 13.29 22.73 -6.29
C THR A 17 11.86 22.36 -6.66
N LYS A 18 10.97 23.33 -6.58
CA LYS A 18 9.60 23.20 -7.10
C LYS A 18 9.33 24.28 -8.16
N VAL A 19 8.31 24.06 -8.96
CA VAL A 19 7.82 25.04 -9.91
C VAL A 19 7.15 26.19 -9.15
N GLU A 20 7.42 27.42 -9.53
CA GLU A 20 6.80 28.61 -8.95
C GLU A 20 5.28 28.53 -9.01
N GLY A 21 4.60 28.99 -7.97
CA GLY A 21 3.14 28.92 -7.85
C GLY A 21 2.55 27.54 -7.59
N SER A 22 3.35 26.46 -7.59
CA SER A 22 2.88 25.12 -7.20
C SER A 22 2.77 24.99 -5.68
N GLY A 23 1.80 24.18 -5.19
CA GLY A 23 1.69 23.80 -3.78
C GLY A 23 2.84 22.90 -3.32
N GLY A 24 2.83 22.53 -2.04
CA GLY A 24 3.83 21.65 -1.43
C GLY A 24 5.04 22.39 -0.88
N LEU A 25 5.90 21.62 -0.20
CA LEU A 25 7.10 22.10 0.50
C LEU A 25 8.30 21.26 0.10
N VAL A 26 9.38 21.91 -0.33
CA VAL A 26 10.69 21.27 -0.53
C VAL A 26 11.61 21.62 0.63
N SER A 27 11.74 20.71 1.56
CA SER A 27 12.58 20.81 2.75
C SER A 27 13.52 19.61 2.86
N VAL A 28 14.49 19.68 3.78
CA VAL A 28 15.37 18.56 4.09
C VAL A 28 14.56 17.32 4.49
N ASP A 29 13.49 17.50 5.27
CA ASP A 29 12.71 16.38 5.78
C ASP A 29 11.84 15.75 4.70
N THR A 30 11.16 16.56 3.87
CA THR A 30 10.39 16.02 2.73
C THR A 30 11.27 15.32 1.70
N CYS A 31 12.51 15.80 1.49
CA CYS A 31 13.48 15.14 0.62
C CYS A 31 14.01 13.82 1.20
N LYS A 32 14.23 13.74 2.52
CA LYS A 32 14.61 12.49 3.19
C LYS A 32 13.50 11.45 3.12
N GLU A 33 12.28 11.85 3.46
CA GLU A 33 11.10 11.01 3.39
C GLU A 33 10.93 10.42 1.99
N GLN A 34 10.99 11.27 0.94
CA GLN A 34 10.87 10.83 -0.44
C GLN A 34 12.03 9.92 -0.88
N MET A 35 13.24 10.12 -0.34
CA MET A 35 14.38 9.27 -0.70
C MET A 35 14.25 7.85 -0.15
N ILE A 36 13.69 7.69 1.04
CA ILE A 36 13.54 6.35 1.66
C ILE A 36 12.19 5.69 1.33
N TYR A 37 11.32 6.42 0.62
CA TYR A 37 10.01 5.92 0.23
C TYR A 37 10.16 4.71 -0.70
N GLU A 38 9.59 3.56 -0.27
CA GLU A 38 9.65 2.28 -0.98
C GLU A 38 11.07 1.75 -1.28
N ILE A 39 12.11 2.28 -0.63
CA ILE A 39 13.47 1.76 -0.75
C ILE A 39 13.72 0.70 0.31
N HIS A 40 13.76 -0.55 -0.12
CA HIS A 40 13.97 -1.69 0.77
C HIS A 40 15.40 -1.73 1.36
N ASN A 41 16.40 -1.45 0.54
CA ASN A 41 17.81 -1.38 0.96
C ASN A 41 18.51 -0.15 0.37
N PRO A 42 18.74 0.91 1.17
CA PRO A 42 19.37 2.12 0.67
C PRO A 42 20.84 1.95 0.25
N LYS A 43 21.51 0.86 0.66
CA LYS A 43 22.89 0.56 0.23
C LYS A 43 22.95 -0.14 -1.12
N ALA A 44 21.85 -0.69 -1.59
CA ALA A 44 21.81 -1.52 -2.80
C ALA A 44 20.49 -1.33 -3.55
N TYR A 45 20.22 -0.12 -4.01
CA TYR A 45 19.07 0.16 -4.87
C TYR A 45 19.41 -0.22 -6.31
N LEU A 46 18.77 -1.27 -6.79
CA LEU A 46 19.06 -1.85 -8.10
C LEU A 46 18.40 -1.05 -9.23
N THR A 47 19.21 -0.59 -10.17
CA THR A 47 18.76 -0.06 -11.45
C THR A 47 19.38 -0.86 -12.60
N PRO A 48 18.87 -0.77 -13.83
CA PRO A 48 19.45 -1.51 -14.95
C PRO A 48 20.93 -1.22 -15.20
N ASP A 49 21.41 -0.02 -14.90
CA ASP A 49 22.76 0.43 -15.27
C ASP A 49 23.72 0.55 -14.09
N ALA A 50 23.20 0.58 -12.87
CA ALA A 50 24.02 0.71 -11.67
C ALA A 50 23.28 0.23 -10.43
N THR A 51 24.03 -0.21 -9.43
CA THR A 51 23.51 -0.37 -8.07
C THR A 51 23.78 0.93 -7.32
N ALA A 52 22.73 1.68 -6.98
CA ALA A 52 22.87 2.93 -6.27
C ALA A 52 22.98 2.71 -4.76
N ASP A 53 23.85 3.47 -4.11
CA ASP A 53 24.00 3.51 -2.65
C ASP A 53 23.64 4.92 -2.15
N PHE A 54 22.52 4.99 -1.43
CA PHE A 54 21.99 6.21 -0.83
C PHE A 54 22.29 6.31 0.67
N SER A 55 22.97 5.34 1.26
CA SER A 55 23.20 5.26 2.71
C SER A 55 24.04 6.41 3.28
N LYS A 56 24.76 7.12 2.44
CA LYS A 56 25.61 8.27 2.81
C LYS A 56 25.13 9.60 2.26
N VAL A 57 23.95 9.61 1.64
CA VAL A 57 23.37 10.85 1.12
C VAL A 57 23.07 11.81 2.28
N THR A 58 23.49 13.05 2.09
CA THR A 58 23.18 14.15 2.98
C THR A 58 22.34 15.18 2.25
N PHE A 59 21.47 15.84 2.99
CA PHE A 59 20.62 16.91 2.50
C PHE A 59 20.94 18.22 3.23
N ARG A 60 20.97 19.31 2.49
CA ARG A 60 21.18 20.66 3.04
C ARG A 60 20.21 21.65 2.38
N GLN A 61 19.50 22.43 3.19
CA GLN A 61 18.70 23.55 2.68
C GLN A 61 19.65 24.61 2.11
N VAL A 62 19.44 25.01 0.86
CA VAL A 62 20.26 26.02 0.17
C VAL A 62 19.48 27.27 -0.21
N GLY A 63 18.17 27.24 -0.12
CA GLY A 63 17.25 28.35 -0.34
C GLY A 63 15.82 27.97 0.04
N GLU A 64 14.90 28.90 -0.07
CA GLU A 64 13.49 28.59 0.12
C GLU A 64 13.03 27.57 -0.94
N ASN A 65 12.40 26.47 -0.51
CA ASN A 65 12.02 25.35 -1.37
C ASN A 65 13.17 24.83 -2.26
N GLN A 66 14.40 24.89 -1.77
CA GLN A 66 15.57 24.42 -2.49
C GLN A 66 16.49 23.61 -1.58
N VAL A 67 16.65 22.33 -1.87
CA VAL A 67 17.46 21.38 -1.10
C VAL A 67 18.53 20.75 -1.97
N ARG A 68 19.75 20.74 -1.47
CA ARG A 68 20.89 20.07 -2.11
C ARG A 68 21.08 18.68 -1.52
N ALA A 69 21.13 17.67 -2.39
CA ALA A 69 21.49 16.29 -2.07
C ALA A 69 22.92 16.01 -2.53
N GLU A 70 23.73 15.43 -1.65
CA GLU A 70 25.15 15.16 -1.89
C GLU A 70 25.51 13.73 -1.45
N HIS A 71 26.65 13.22 -1.92
CA HIS A 71 27.26 11.95 -1.52
C HIS A 71 26.54 10.66 -1.92
N ALA A 72 25.65 10.71 -2.93
CA ALA A 72 25.17 9.48 -3.54
C ALA A 72 26.34 8.72 -4.22
N ARG A 73 26.31 7.39 -4.12
CA ARG A 73 27.35 6.51 -4.67
C ARG A 73 26.73 5.47 -5.59
N THR A 74 27.55 4.84 -6.39
CA THR A 74 27.15 3.70 -7.22
C THR A 74 28.20 2.62 -7.16
N HIS A 75 27.74 1.36 -7.14
CA HIS A 75 28.56 0.16 -7.25
C HIS A 75 28.41 -0.38 -8.64
N GLY A 76 28.96 -0.34 -9.60
CA GLY A 76 28.90 -0.92 -10.92
C GLY A 76 27.53 -1.40 -11.41
N ARG A 77 27.53 -1.94 -12.57
CA ARG A 77 26.35 -2.50 -13.23
C ARG A 77 26.03 -3.87 -12.62
N PRO A 78 24.78 -4.13 -12.19
CA PRO A 78 24.45 -5.43 -11.62
C PRO A 78 24.44 -6.54 -12.69
N GLU A 79 24.80 -7.75 -12.30
CA GLU A 79 24.81 -8.93 -13.17
C GLU A 79 23.40 -9.42 -13.51
N THR A 80 22.43 -9.06 -12.69
CA THR A 80 21.02 -9.41 -12.88
C THR A 80 20.15 -8.18 -13.09
N LEU A 81 19.01 -8.36 -13.73
CA LEU A 81 17.93 -7.39 -13.83
C LEU A 81 16.82 -7.75 -12.84
N LYS A 82 16.35 -6.77 -12.08
CA LYS A 82 15.15 -6.91 -11.26
C LYS A 82 13.93 -6.77 -12.15
N VAL A 83 13.09 -7.81 -12.16
CA VAL A 83 11.84 -7.86 -12.93
C VAL A 83 10.67 -7.96 -11.97
N SER A 84 9.67 -7.12 -12.13
CA SER A 84 8.41 -7.23 -11.41
C SER A 84 7.46 -8.13 -12.20
N VAL A 85 7.02 -9.22 -11.56
CA VAL A 85 6.11 -10.21 -12.16
C VAL A 85 4.76 -10.12 -11.49
N GLY A 86 3.72 -9.83 -12.27
CA GLY A 86 2.34 -9.92 -11.83
C GLY A 86 1.79 -11.33 -12.03
N TYR A 87 1.09 -11.85 -11.03
CA TYR A 87 0.43 -13.16 -11.13
C TYR A 87 -0.97 -13.11 -10.47
N LYS A 88 -1.89 -13.91 -11.01
CA LYS A 88 -3.21 -14.10 -10.40
C LYS A 88 -3.03 -14.83 -9.08
N ASP A 89 -3.45 -14.19 -7.99
CA ASP A 89 -3.19 -14.72 -6.65
C ASP A 89 -4.46 -15.29 -6.01
N CYS A 90 -5.43 -14.44 -5.72
CA CYS A 90 -6.61 -14.83 -4.96
C CYS A 90 -7.81 -13.93 -5.31
N PHE A 91 -8.91 -14.17 -4.63
CA PHE A 91 -10.07 -13.28 -4.59
C PHE A 91 -10.21 -12.68 -3.19
N ILE A 92 -10.62 -11.43 -3.13
CA ILE A 92 -11.06 -10.78 -1.91
C ILE A 92 -12.57 -10.56 -2.02
N GLY A 93 -13.31 -11.19 -1.10
CA GLY A 93 -14.70 -10.85 -0.82
C GLY A 93 -14.75 -9.79 0.27
N GLU A 94 -15.53 -8.75 0.07
CA GLU A 94 -15.64 -7.64 1.01
C GLU A 94 -17.09 -7.18 1.10
N GLY A 95 -17.54 -6.94 2.32
CA GLY A 95 -18.81 -6.31 2.58
C GLY A 95 -18.69 -5.30 3.71
N GLU A 96 -19.52 -4.28 3.64
CA GLU A 96 -19.59 -3.24 4.66
C GLU A 96 -21.06 -2.94 5.00
N ILE A 97 -21.32 -2.56 6.27
CA ILE A 97 -22.61 -2.08 6.75
C ILE A 97 -22.39 -1.07 7.88
N SER A 98 -23.19 -0.02 7.94
CA SER A 98 -23.10 1.03 8.97
C SER A 98 -24.15 0.86 10.04
N TYR A 99 -23.81 1.22 11.29
CA TYR A 99 -24.69 1.35 12.43
C TYR A 99 -24.54 2.75 13.03
N GLY A 100 -25.64 3.47 13.20
CA GLY A 100 -25.64 4.83 13.74
C GLY A 100 -26.44 4.96 15.04
N GLY A 101 -26.22 6.06 15.77
CA GLY A 101 -26.93 6.39 17.00
C GLY A 101 -26.46 5.61 18.22
N SER A 102 -27.31 5.56 19.26
CA SER A 102 -26.97 4.91 20.53
C SER A 102 -26.59 3.45 20.36
N ASN A 103 -25.55 3.01 21.07
CA ASN A 103 -25.03 1.63 21.04
C ASN A 103 -24.63 1.14 19.63
N CYS A 104 -24.25 2.05 18.72
CA CYS A 104 -23.83 1.67 17.38
C CYS A 104 -22.63 0.71 17.38
N MET A 105 -21.66 0.92 18.28
CA MET A 105 -20.51 0.04 18.41
C MET A 105 -20.89 -1.37 18.85
N ALA A 106 -21.71 -1.52 19.90
CA ALA A 106 -22.16 -2.83 20.37
C ALA A 106 -22.96 -3.60 19.31
N ARG A 107 -23.74 -2.89 18.48
CA ARG A 107 -24.45 -3.51 17.35
C ARG A 107 -23.50 -3.94 16.25
N ALA A 108 -22.47 -3.15 15.94
CA ALA A 108 -21.48 -3.53 14.96
C ALA A 108 -20.61 -4.72 15.43
N GLU A 109 -20.27 -4.78 16.73
CA GLU A 109 -19.58 -5.93 17.35
C GLU A 109 -20.43 -7.20 17.25
N LEU A 110 -21.71 -7.12 17.62
CA LEU A 110 -22.63 -8.24 17.46
C LEU A 110 -22.78 -8.68 16.00
N ALA A 111 -22.81 -7.73 15.06
CA ALA A 111 -22.84 -8.05 13.64
C ALA A 111 -21.58 -8.79 13.18
N ALA A 112 -20.40 -8.42 13.68
CA ALA A 112 -19.15 -9.12 13.41
C ALA A 112 -19.16 -10.56 13.95
N GLU A 113 -19.65 -10.77 15.19
CA GLU A 113 -19.83 -12.10 15.78
C GLU A 113 -20.81 -12.98 14.98
N ILE A 114 -21.91 -12.39 14.49
CA ILE A 114 -22.86 -13.10 13.63
C ILE A 114 -22.19 -13.55 12.35
N LEU A 115 -21.39 -12.68 11.71
CA LEU A 115 -20.67 -13.04 10.48
C LEU A 115 -19.69 -14.18 10.71
N GLU A 116 -18.91 -14.18 11.78
CA GLU A 116 -17.97 -15.26 12.12
C GLU A 116 -18.71 -16.60 12.23
N LYS A 117 -19.82 -16.62 12.98
CA LYS A 117 -20.67 -17.84 13.11
C LYS A 117 -21.30 -18.25 11.78
N ARG A 118 -21.71 -17.32 10.94
CA ARG A 118 -22.29 -17.60 9.62
C ARG A 118 -21.27 -18.19 8.68
N ILE A 119 -20.03 -17.68 8.69
CA ILE A 119 -18.91 -18.23 7.90
C ILE A 119 -18.68 -19.71 8.25
N GLU A 120 -18.62 -20.03 9.55
CA GLU A 120 -18.50 -21.40 10.03
C GLU A 120 -19.67 -22.29 9.57
N LEU A 121 -20.90 -21.86 9.81
CA LEU A 121 -22.12 -22.63 9.53
C LEU A 121 -22.33 -22.86 8.03
N THR A 122 -21.94 -21.92 7.18
CA THR A 122 -22.11 -22.02 5.72
C THR A 122 -20.92 -22.69 5.02
N GLY A 123 -19.86 -22.96 5.76
CA GLY A 123 -18.66 -23.61 5.23
C GLY A 123 -17.90 -22.73 4.20
N ILE A 124 -17.92 -21.41 4.38
CA ILE A 124 -17.15 -20.48 3.54
C ILE A 124 -15.68 -20.64 3.87
N GLU A 125 -14.89 -21.12 2.90
CA GLU A 125 -13.46 -21.33 3.06
C GLU A 125 -12.68 -20.04 2.77
N LEU A 126 -11.99 -19.52 3.79
CA LEU A 126 -11.16 -18.31 3.71
C LEU A 126 -9.74 -18.64 4.19
N GLU A 127 -8.73 -18.15 3.44
CA GLU A 127 -7.32 -18.21 3.87
C GLU A 127 -7.04 -17.19 4.97
N GLU A 128 -7.69 -16.04 4.89
CA GLU A 128 -7.62 -14.95 5.86
C GLU A 128 -9.00 -14.31 6.00
N TYR A 129 -9.35 -13.92 7.22
CA TYR A 129 -10.57 -13.16 7.50
C TYR A 129 -10.25 -12.00 8.43
N ARG A 130 -10.87 -10.87 8.18
CA ARG A 130 -10.68 -9.66 8.96
C ARG A 130 -11.94 -8.84 9.05
N THR A 131 -12.22 -8.34 10.25
CA THR A 131 -13.19 -7.29 10.52
C THR A 131 -12.49 -6.00 10.95
N ASP A 132 -13.02 -4.88 10.51
CA ASP A 132 -12.61 -3.53 10.92
C ASP A 132 -13.85 -2.73 11.29
N PHE A 133 -13.73 -1.92 12.34
CA PHE A 133 -14.72 -0.90 12.69
C PHE A 133 -14.18 0.46 12.22
N ILE A 134 -14.57 0.84 11.01
CA ILE A 134 -14.13 2.09 10.39
C ILE A 134 -14.69 3.27 11.19
N GLY A 135 -13.83 4.20 11.54
CA GLY A 135 -14.11 5.28 12.48
C GLY A 135 -13.64 5.01 13.91
N CYS A 136 -13.29 3.75 14.24
CA CYS A 136 -12.82 3.35 15.56
C CYS A 136 -11.43 2.71 15.55
N ASN A 137 -11.23 1.60 14.81
CA ASN A 137 -9.99 0.82 14.93
C ASN A 137 -9.35 0.39 13.60
N SER A 138 -9.87 0.84 12.47
CA SER A 138 -9.41 0.37 11.15
C SER A 138 -7.95 0.70 10.81
N LEU A 139 -7.37 1.77 11.38
CA LEU A 139 -5.97 2.16 11.17
C LEU A 139 -5.02 1.47 12.14
N TYR A 140 -5.27 1.62 13.44
CA TYR A 140 -4.31 1.24 14.48
C TYR A 140 -4.66 -0.05 15.22
N ARG A 141 -5.77 -0.71 14.86
CA ARG A 141 -6.32 -1.84 15.59
C ARG A 141 -6.64 -1.45 17.05
N ASP A 142 -7.16 -2.39 17.80
CA ASP A 142 -7.59 -2.16 19.19
C ASP A 142 -6.47 -1.74 20.12
N ALA A 143 -5.24 -2.22 19.89
CA ALA A 143 -4.11 -1.97 20.76
C ALA A 143 -3.81 -0.47 20.99
N ILE A 144 -3.90 0.33 19.92
CA ILE A 144 -3.63 1.76 19.99
C ILE A 144 -4.95 2.56 20.02
N SER A 145 -5.97 2.12 19.28
CA SER A 145 -7.23 2.86 19.21
C SER A 145 -7.93 2.99 20.56
N LYS A 146 -7.80 2.01 21.46
CA LYS A 146 -8.35 2.06 22.83
C LYS A 146 -7.63 3.10 23.70
N GLU A 147 -6.36 3.37 23.44
CA GLU A 147 -5.58 4.35 24.19
C GLU A 147 -5.86 5.80 23.77
N ILE A 148 -6.04 6.02 22.45
CA ILE A 148 -6.23 7.36 21.89
C ILE A 148 -7.71 7.74 21.66
N GLY A 149 -8.60 6.76 21.62
CA GLY A 149 -10.04 6.95 21.41
C GLY A 149 -10.72 7.46 22.68
N SER A 150 -11.25 8.67 22.67
CA SER A 150 -11.84 9.34 23.84
C SER A 150 -13.37 9.44 23.85
N GLY A 151 -14.10 8.79 22.94
CA GLY A 151 -15.54 8.97 22.88
C GLY A 151 -16.30 7.80 22.24
N THR A 152 -17.58 7.72 22.59
CA THR A 152 -18.51 6.81 21.89
C THR A 152 -18.80 7.36 20.49
N PRO A 153 -18.54 6.62 19.41
CA PRO A 153 -18.84 7.09 18.07
C PRO A 153 -20.35 7.28 17.88
N CYS A 154 -20.76 8.28 17.11
CA CYS A 154 -22.16 8.46 16.72
C CYS A 154 -22.56 7.53 15.56
N GLU A 155 -21.58 7.02 14.83
CA GLU A 155 -21.74 6.06 13.74
C GLU A 155 -20.47 5.23 13.61
N VAL A 156 -20.61 3.96 13.24
CA VAL A 156 -19.51 3.05 12.94
C VAL A 156 -19.83 2.25 11.69
N ARG A 157 -18.85 2.03 10.84
CA ARG A 157 -18.98 1.19 9.66
C ARG A 157 -18.21 -0.12 9.87
N LEU A 158 -18.94 -1.21 9.98
CA LEU A 158 -18.36 -2.55 9.98
C LEU A 158 -17.93 -2.88 8.55
N ARG A 159 -16.69 -3.28 8.40
CA ARG A 159 -16.13 -3.87 7.19
C ARG A 159 -15.68 -5.28 7.50
N ALA A 160 -16.14 -6.26 6.74
CA ALA A 160 -15.66 -7.64 6.77
C ALA A 160 -15.03 -7.96 5.43
N ALA A 161 -13.81 -8.50 5.45
CA ALA A 161 -13.06 -8.89 4.26
C ALA A 161 -12.42 -10.26 4.44
N GLY A 162 -12.44 -11.07 3.39
CA GLY A 162 -11.84 -12.39 3.40
C GLY A 162 -11.10 -12.70 2.11
N ARG A 163 -9.94 -13.33 2.25
CA ARG A 163 -9.11 -13.83 1.16
C ARG A 163 -9.41 -15.28 0.91
N THR A 164 -9.58 -15.65 -0.35
CA THR A 164 -9.84 -17.03 -0.76
C THR A 164 -9.33 -17.32 -2.17
N LYS A 165 -9.08 -18.58 -2.46
CA LYS A 165 -8.75 -19.04 -3.84
C LYS A 165 -9.98 -19.23 -4.72
N ASP A 166 -11.16 -19.36 -4.13
CA ASP A 166 -12.41 -19.54 -4.85
C ASP A 166 -13.27 -18.28 -4.86
N ARG A 167 -13.53 -17.76 -6.05
CA ARG A 167 -14.40 -16.61 -6.27
C ARG A 167 -15.80 -16.79 -5.65
N LYS A 168 -16.31 -18.02 -5.61
CA LYS A 168 -17.62 -18.33 -5.01
C LYS A 168 -17.62 -18.01 -3.52
N ASN A 169 -16.58 -18.40 -2.78
CA ASN A 169 -16.45 -18.08 -1.36
C ASN A 169 -16.36 -16.58 -1.10
N ALA A 170 -15.66 -15.84 -1.97
CA ALA A 170 -15.59 -14.38 -1.89
C ALA A 170 -16.99 -13.74 -2.08
N VAL A 171 -17.78 -14.25 -3.01
CA VAL A 171 -19.18 -13.79 -3.23
C VAL A 171 -20.07 -14.13 -2.03
N LEU A 172 -19.95 -15.33 -1.48
CA LEU A 172 -20.74 -15.77 -0.33
C LEU A 172 -20.44 -14.90 0.89
N LEU A 173 -19.17 -14.62 1.20
CA LEU A 173 -18.81 -13.72 2.29
C LEU A 173 -19.46 -12.33 2.13
N ALA A 174 -19.36 -11.74 0.94
CA ALA A 174 -19.94 -10.44 0.67
C ALA A 174 -21.48 -10.44 0.82
N ASN A 175 -22.14 -11.53 0.45
CA ASN A 175 -23.59 -11.72 0.63
C ASN A 175 -23.98 -11.88 2.09
N GLU A 176 -23.18 -12.54 2.93
CA GLU A 176 -23.44 -12.64 4.37
C GLU A 176 -23.48 -11.26 5.05
N VAL A 177 -22.63 -10.32 4.60
CA VAL A 177 -22.66 -8.93 5.11
C VAL A 177 -23.95 -8.22 4.69
N GLU A 178 -24.41 -8.38 3.46
CA GLU A 178 -25.68 -7.82 2.98
C GLU A 178 -26.87 -8.45 3.75
N ALA A 179 -26.81 -9.74 4.07
CA ALA A 179 -27.85 -10.44 4.81
C ALA A 179 -28.06 -9.90 6.24
N LEU A 180 -27.10 -9.15 6.79
CA LEU A 180 -27.26 -8.45 8.07
C LEU A 180 -28.41 -7.42 8.08
N TYR A 181 -28.89 -6.97 6.93
CA TYR A 181 -30.10 -6.15 6.87
C TYR A 181 -31.32 -6.80 7.50
N THR A 182 -31.44 -8.11 7.33
CA THR A 182 -32.60 -8.87 7.81
C THR A 182 -32.29 -9.80 8.98
N ASN A 183 -31.04 -10.27 9.07
CA ASN A 183 -30.60 -11.29 10.03
C ASN A 183 -29.59 -10.74 11.05
N GLY A 184 -29.27 -9.47 11.00
CA GLY A 184 -28.33 -8.79 11.89
C GLY A 184 -29.03 -7.92 12.95
N PRO A 185 -28.23 -7.17 13.73
CA PRO A 185 -28.73 -6.20 14.69
C PRO A 185 -29.58 -5.12 14.02
N ALA A 186 -30.60 -4.63 14.73
CA ALA A 186 -31.49 -3.59 14.21
C ALA A 186 -30.76 -2.31 13.81
N GLY A 187 -31.23 -1.65 12.76
CA GLY A 187 -30.74 -0.34 12.32
C GLY A 187 -29.43 -0.36 11.56
N GLY A 188 -29.08 -1.49 10.97
CA GLY A 188 -28.01 -1.55 9.97
C GLY A 188 -28.43 -0.87 8.67
N GLY A 189 -27.51 -0.13 8.03
CA GLY A 189 -27.79 0.62 6.82
C GLY A 189 -26.59 0.76 5.88
N GLY A 190 -26.85 1.12 4.61
CA GLY A 190 -25.80 1.43 3.63
C GLY A 190 -24.89 0.26 3.31
N ALA A 191 -25.39 -0.97 3.28
CA ALA A 191 -24.56 -2.12 2.94
C ALA A 191 -24.03 -2.02 1.51
N VAL A 192 -22.76 -2.33 1.36
CA VAL A 192 -22.08 -2.49 0.05
C VAL A 192 -21.30 -3.79 0.06
N LYS A 193 -21.13 -4.36 -1.13
CA LYS A 193 -20.33 -5.57 -1.32
C LYS A 193 -19.45 -5.46 -2.55
N ARG A 194 -18.28 -6.08 -2.47
CA ARG A 194 -17.30 -6.12 -3.56
C ARG A 194 -16.63 -7.48 -3.61
N VAL A 195 -16.30 -7.90 -4.81
CA VAL A 195 -15.43 -9.05 -5.05
C VAL A 195 -14.36 -8.63 -6.04
N SER A 196 -13.11 -8.78 -5.66
CA SER A 196 -11.96 -8.39 -6.46
C SER A 196 -11.06 -9.59 -6.74
N GLU A 197 -10.66 -9.79 -7.99
CA GLU A 197 -9.54 -10.67 -8.33
C GLU A 197 -8.24 -9.91 -8.08
N ILE A 198 -7.33 -10.50 -7.32
CA ILE A 198 -6.08 -9.88 -6.91
C ILE A 198 -4.95 -10.36 -7.81
N VAL A 199 -4.26 -9.40 -8.39
CA VAL A 199 -2.98 -9.61 -9.06
C VAL A 199 -1.89 -9.19 -8.10
N SER A 200 -1.18 -10.16 -7.56
CA SER A 200 -0.02 -9.92 -6.71
C SER A 200 1.24 -9.71 -7.53
N VAL A 201 2.18 -8.94 -6.98
CA VAL A 201 3.45 -8.62 -7.63
C VAL A 201 4.59 -9.17 -6.80
N CYS A 202 5.48 -9.93 -7.43
CA CYS A 202 6.76 -10.31 -6.84
C CYS A 202 7.93 -9.82 -7.68
N SER A 203 9.07 -9.59 -7.03
CA SER A 203 10.31 -9.26 -7.73
C SER A 203 11.16 -10.52 -7.90
N ILE A 204 11.58 -10.77 -9.13
CA ILE A 204 12.54 -11.82 -9.45
C ILE A 204 13.81 -11.20 -10.04
N PHE A 205 14.90 -11.95 -10.01
CA PHE A 205 16.15 -11.55 -10.63
C PHE A 205 16.42 -12.47 -11.82
N VAL A 206 16.59 -11.86 -13.00
CA VAL A 206 16.94 -12.58 -14.23
C VAL A 206 18.37 -12.24 -14.62
N PRO A 207 19.16 -13.22 -15.10
CA PRO A 207 20.46 -12.93 -15.70
C PRO A 207 20.33 -11.87 -16.79
N ARG A 208 21.25 -10.93 -16.82
CA ARG A 208 21.21 -9.80 -17.77
C ARG A 208 21.28 -10.24 -19.22
N ASP A 209 22.06 -11.26 -19.51
CA ASP A 209 22.24 -11.85 -20.84
C ASP A 209 20.99 -12.57 -21.39
N ALA A 210 20.03 -12.89 -20.49
CA ALA A 210 18.72 -13.42 -20.89
C ALA A 210 17.78 -12.36 -21.48
N VAL A 211 18.16 -11.07 -21.44
CA VAL A 211 17.30 -9.95 -21.88
C VAL A 211 18.02 -9.14 -22.96
N GLU A 212 17.45 -9.12 -24.16
CA GLU A 212 17.90 -8.27 -25.26
C GLU A 212 17.12 -6.95 -25.27
N ALA A 213 17.82 -5.82 -25.11
CA ALA A 213 17.22 -4.50 -25.19
C ALA A 213 17.00 -4.10 -26.66
N LYS A 214 15.74 -3.79 -27.02
CA LYS A 214 15.38 -3.28 -28.34
C LYS A 214 14.80 -1.88 -28.24
N VAL A 215 15.29 -0.98 -29.09
CA VAL A 215 14.80 0.39 -29.20
C VAL A 215 14.07 0.54 -30.54
N THR A 216 12.81 0.96 -30.51
CA THR A 216 12.04 1.29 -31.70
C THR A 216 11.59 2.75 -31.65
N PHE A 217 11.71 3.44 -32.78
CA PHE A 217 11.20 4.80 -32.93
C PHE A 217 9.80 4.70 -33.57
N ARG A 218 8.85 5.49 -33.04
CA ARG A 218 7.54 5.70 -33.68
C ARG A 218 7.39 7.17 -33.95
N GLU A 219 7.03 7.52 -35.18
CA GLU A 219 6.55 8.86 -35.51
C GLU A 219 5.13 9.02 -34.95
N VAL A 220 4.88 10.18 -34.32
CA VAL A 220 3.58 10.56 -33.71
C VAL A 220 2.91 11.59 -34.61
#